data_d81aa213461888012ee50663e394295f
#
_entry.id   d81aa213461888012ee50663e394295f
#
_cell.length_a   1.000
_cell.length_b   1.000
_cell.length_c   1.000
_cell.angle_alpha   90.00
_cell.angle_beta   90.00
_cell.angle_gamma   90.00
#
_symmetry.space_group_name_H-M   'P 1'
#
loop_
_entity.id
_entity.type
_entity.pdbx_description
1 polymer ?
#
loop_
_entity_poly.entity_id
_entity_poly.type
_entity_poly.pdbx_seq_one_letter_code
_entity_poly.pdbx_strand_id
1 'polypeptide(L)'
;MNDIDPRPQDALRAELTELLPPPPVPEFAPERQRELRRALLASARPARPAAWWTRKAVRFAVPAVVCGIAAGAVLVAAPPDPREQRPAVRAEGGASAVLSRAALAAASAPGPNARPEEFVYVESLVSRAGLPAGGGAAVVEPVHRRQVWLSADGSRPGLLREEGAADSALSPRLPVYELDRPGAAPRRTFLEPGEPSVTDPTHAFVAGLPTDPEALLRLVREQTRTGGGDADQRAFSAIGTLLAETWAPPEVTAALFEAAARIPGVAVVPSARDAAGREGVAVARTAGGERTQWVFDRSTSAFLGERTVLVAASETGPAGTVLSETAVLAKAAVAKAGQLPG
;
A
#
# COMPACT_ATOMS: atom_id res chain seq x y z
N MET A 1 47.18 27.91 23.96
CA MET A 1 45.92 28.65 24.22
C MET A 1 45.41 29.00 22.84
N ASN A 2 44.62 28.06 22.26
CA ASN A 2 44.07 28.24 20.90
C ASN A 2 42.65 28.73 21.06
N ASP A 3 42.45 29.99 20.74
CA ASP A 3 41.12 30.57 20.52
C ASP A 3 40.49 29.90 19.30
N ILE A 4 39.51 29.01 19.53
CA ILE A 4 38.64 28.48 18.49
C ILE A 4 37.53 29.52 18.32
N ASP A 5 37.57 30.20 17.17
CA ASP A 5 36.56 31.20 16.77
C ASP A 5 35.16 30.54 16.74
N PRO A 6 34.19 30.94 17.56
CA PRO A 6 32.86 30.32 17.68
C PRO A 6 31.92 30.65 16.51
N ARG A 7 32.34 31.49 15.57
CA ARG A 7 31.48 32.05 14.50
C ARG A 7 30.87 31.08 13.50
N PRO A 8 31.51 29.96 13.10
CA PRO A 8 30.85 29.05 12.15
C PRO A 8 29.72 28.21 12.78
N GLN A 9 29.78 27.95 14.07
CA GLN A 9 28.76 27.14 14.75
C GLN A 9 27.47 27.90 15.07
N ASP A 10 27.61 29.19 15.40
CA ASP A 10 26.46 30.05 15.68
C ASP A 10 25.71 30.45 14.41
N ALA A 11 26.42 30.64 13.31
CA ALA A 11 25.81 30.86 11.99
C ALA A 11 25.00 29.63 11.49
N LEU A 12 25.56 28.43 11.63
CA LEU A 12 24.85 27.17 11.27
C LEU A 12 23.64 26.91 12.18
N ARG A 13 23.75 27.26 13.46
CA ARG A 13 22.62 27.16 14.41
C ARG A 13 21.51 28.17 14.10
N ALA A 14 21.86 29.39 13.71
CA ALA A 14 20.89 30.39 13.27
C ALA A 14 20.15 29.94 12.00
N GLU A 15 20.89 29.43 11.02
CA GLU A 15 20.35 28.94 9.76
C GLU A 15 19.45 27.71 9.97
N LEU A 16 19.82 26.76 10.83
CA LEU A 16 18.98 25.60 11.19
C LEU A 16 17.74 26.01 12.00
N THR A 17 17.83 27.07 12.81
CA THR A 17 16.69 27.58 13.58
C THR A 17 15.70 28.32 12.68
N GLU A 18 16.17 28.95 11.61
CA GLU A 18 15.34 29.64 10.62
C GLU A 18 14.64 28.67 9.68
N LEU A 19 15.32 27.58 9.32
CA LEU A 19 14.77 26.53 8.44
C LEU A 19 13.83 25.54 9.17
N LEU A 20 14.01 25.35 10.47
CA LEU A 20 13.22 24.45 11.31
C LEU A 20 12.93 25.17 12.64
N PRO A 21 11.90 26.02 12.71
CA PRO A 21 11.47 26.52 14.00
C PRO A 21 11.19 25.33 14.91
N PRO A 22 11.73 25.30 16.14
CA PRO A 22 11.52 24.18 17.03
C PRO A 22 10.02 23.99 17.21
N PRO A 23 9.50 22.77 17.05
CA PRO A 23 8.09 22.51 17.32
C PRO A 23 7.81 22.98 18.75
N PRO A 24 6.64 23.59 19.02
CA PRO A 24 6.29 23.99 20.37
C PRO A 24 6.42 22.77 21.27
N VAL A 25 7.36 22.83 22.21
CA VAL A 25 7.57 21.75 23.18
C VAL A 25 6.31 21.74 24.06
N PRO A 26 5.45 20.73 23.99
CA PRO A 26 4.31 20.66 24.87
C PRO A 26 4.83 20.50 26.30
N GLU A 27 4.56 21.46 27.17
CA GLU A 27 4.82 21.31 28.58
C GLU A 27 3.88 20.22 29.13
N PHE A 28 4.36 19.01 29.14
CA PHE A 28 3.66 17.91 29.79
C PHE A 28 3.82 18.05 31.31
N ALA A 29 2.70 18.05 32.02
CA ALA A 29 2.73 17.91 33.47
C ALA A 29 3.58 16.68 33.86
N PRO A 30 4.40 16.76 34.93
CA PRO A 30 5.36 15.70 35.31
C PRO A 30 4.75 14.31 35.44
N GLU A 31 3.45 14.22 35.74
CA GLU A 31 2.68 12.97 35.81
C GLU A 31 2.48 12.36 34.42
N ARG A 32 2.18 13.17 33.41
CA ARG A 32 1.97 12.71 32.03
C ARG A 32 3.27 12.27 31.37
N GLN A 33 4.40 12.89 31.71
CA GLN A 33 5.73 12.42 31.29
C GLN A 33 6.03 11.03 31.88
N ARG A 34 5.68 10.78 33.14
CA ARG A 34 5.87 9.46 33.76
C ARG A 34 4.98 8.39 33.16
N GLU A 35 3.73 8.72 32.81
CA GLU A 35 2.80 7.82 32.11
C GLU A 35 3.28 7.47 30.70
N LEU A 36 3.68 8.46 29.89
CA LEU A 36 4.22 8.26 28.56
C LEU A 36 5.49 7.40 28.59
N ARG A 37 6.39 7.65 29.54
CA ARG A 37 7.58 6.85 29.75
C ARG A 37 7.27 5.41 30.13
N ARG A 38 6.25 5.18 30.98
CA ARG A 38 5.79 3.82 31.34
C ARG A 38 5.15 3.12 30.14
N ALA A 39 4.33 3.82 29.34
CA ALA A 39 3.71 3.28 28.14
C ALA A 39 4.77 2.89 27.08
N LEU A 40 5.77 3.73 26.84
CA LEU A 40 6.89 3.44 25.94
C LEU A 40 7.73 2.25 26.42
N LEU A 41 8.01 2.15 27.72
CA LEU A 41 8.75 1.03 28.28
C LEU A 41 7.91 -0.27 28.31
N ALA A 42 6.59 -0.17 28.38
CA ALA A 42 5.69 -1.31 28.28
C ALA A 42 5.57 -1.84 26.84
N SER A 43 5.56 -0.94 25.84
CA SER A 43 5.52 -1.31 24.42
C SER A 43 6.85 -1.88 23.91
N ALA A 44 7.97 -1.55 24.55
CA ALA A 44 9.30 -2.10 24.23
C ALA A 44 9.54 -3.52 24.77
N ARG A 45 8.61 -4.12 25.50
CA ARG A 45 8.72 -5.52 25.94
C ARG A 45 8.25 -6.44 24.81
N PRO A 46 9.02 -7.47 24.44
CA PRO A 46 8.57 -8.44 23.44
C PRO A 46 7.28 -9.10 23.94
N ALA A 47 6.23 -9.06 23.12
CA ALA A 47 4.95 -9.69 23.41
C ALA A 47 5.15 -11.19 23.64
N ARG A 48 4.84 -11.66 24.85
CA ARG A 48 4.69 -13.08 25.13
C ARG A 48 3.48 -13.59 24.35
N PRO A 49 3.53 -14.77 23.70
CA PRO A 49 2.37 -15.32 23.01
C PRO A 49 1.26 -15.55 24.04
N ALA A 50 0.17 -14.84 23.86
CA ALA A 50 -1.04 -15.04 24.65
C ALA A 50 -1.67 -16.39 24.27
N ALA A 51 -1.75 -17.28 25.26
CA ALA A 51 -2.50 -18.53 25.16
C ALA A 51 -3.98 -18.20 24.96
N TRP A 52 -4.53 -18.61 23.83
CA TRP A 52 -5.89 -18.45 23.42
C TRP A 52 -6.70 -19.66 23.87
N TRP A 53 -7.52 -19.51 24.88
CA TRP A 53 -8.72 -20.32 25.18
C TRP A 53 -9.36 -19.82 26.47
N THR A 54 -10.50 -19.11 26.39
CA THR A 54 -11.71 -19.46 27.14
C THR A 54 -12.84 -18.49 26.77
N ARG A 55 -13.95 -19.10 26.32
CA ARG A 55 -15.24 -18.46 26.07
C ARG A 55 -15.88 -18.03 27.39
N LYS A 56 -16.44 -16.81 27.45
CA LYS A 56 -17.66 -16.54 28.24
C LYS A 56 -18.50 -15.48 27.53
N ALA A 57 -19.71 -15.87 27.17
CA ALA A 57 -20.74 -15.03 26.62
C ALA A 57 -21.27 -14.06 27.72
N VAL A 58 -21.37 -12.79 27.38
CA VAL A 58 -22.15 -11.83 28.16
C VAL A 58 -23.10 -11.10 27.22
N ARG A 59 -24.39 -11.31 27.47
CA ARG A 59 -25.50 -10.60 26.84
C ARG A 59 -25.61 -9.21 27.48
N PHE A 60 -25.69 -8.16 26.70
CA PHE A 60 -26.23 -6.87 27.16
C PHE A 60 -27.25 -6.29 26.19
N ALA A 61 -28.33 -5.82 26.82
CA ALA A 61 -29.51 -5.26 26.21
C ALA A 61 -29.28 -3.83 25.71
N VAL A 62 -30.02 -3.49 24.66
CA VAL A 62 -30.09 -2.14 24.06
C VAL A 62 -31.03 -1.26 24.90
N PRO A 63 -30.77 0.03 25.08
CA PRO A 63 -31.84 1.01 25.05
C PRO A 63 -31.66 2.00 23.87
N ALA A 64 -32.73 2.20 23.14
CA ALA A 64 -32.90 3.22 22.15
C ALA A 64 -32.97 4.61 22.79
N VAL A 65 -32.24 5.58 22.23
CA VAL A 65 -32.53 7.00 22.46
C VAL A 65 -32.62 7.69 21.10
N VAL A 66 -33.79 8.24 20.84
CA VAL A 66 -34.12 9.16 19.75
C VAL A 66 -33.74 10.57 20.20
N CYS A 67 -33.07 11.36 19.35
CA CYS A 67 -33.30 12.79 19.20
C CYS A 67 -32.40 13.44 18.12
N GLY A 68 -32.99 14.16 17.20
CA GLY A 68 -32.60 15.52 16.86
C GLY A 68 -32.06 15.74 15.46
N ILE A 69 -32.89 16.22 14.57
CA ILE A 69 -32.61 16.64 13.17
C ILE A 69 -31.77 17.92 13.18
N ALA A 70 -30.66 17.93 12.46
CA ALA A 70 -30.06 19.11 11.91
C ALA A 70 -29.63 18.81 10.45
N ALA A 71 -30.19 19.55 9.52
CA ALA A 71 -29.98 19.38 8.08
C ALA A 71 -28.56 19.84 7.69
N GLY A 72 -27.70 18.88 7.37
CA GLY A 72 -26.48 19.09 6.61
C GLY A 72 -26.49 18.10 5.45
N ALA A 73 -26.22 18.56 4.24
CA ALA A 73 -26.18 17.71 3.06
C ALA A 73 -25.02 16.72 3.18
N VAL A 74 -25.34 15.53 3.68
CA VAL A 74 -24.43 14.38 3.67
C VAL A 74 -24.57 13.77 2.28
N LEU A 75 -23.49 13.78 1.51
CA LEU A 75 -23.32 12.88 0.38
C LEU A 75 -23.34 11.46 0.96
N VAL A 76 -24.51 10.84 0.89
CA VAL A 76 -24.70 9.45 1.29
C VAL A 76 -23.91 8.60 0.30
N ALA A 77 -22.77 8.09 0.72
CA ALA A 77 -22.14 6.96 0.05
C ALA A 77 -23.20 5.84 -0.05
N ALA A 78 -23.48 5.40 -1.28
CA ALA A 78 -24.45 4.35 -1.52
C ALA A 78 -24.11 3.14 -0.62
N PRO A 79 -25.09 2.53 0.06
CA PRO A 79 -24.82 1.34 0.85
C PRO A 79 -24.22 0.26 -0.06
N PRO A 80 -23.23 -0.51 0.41
CA PRO A 80 -22.63 -1.59 -0.36
C PRO A 80 -23.72 -2.54 -0.86
N ASP A 81 -23.67 -2.91 -2.13
CA ASP A 81 -24.67 -3.79 -2.76
C ASP A 81 -24.72 -5.12 -1.98
N PRO A 82 -25.88 -5.54 -1.46
CA PRO A 82 -26.03 -6.80 -0.74
C PRO A 82 -25.58 -8.03 -1.52
N ARG A 83 -25.42 -7.90 -2.84
CA ARG A 83 -24.91 -8.96 -3.72
C ARG A 83 -23.40 -9.18 -3.55
N GLU A 84 -22.63 -8.17 -3.11
CA GLU A 84 -21.19 -8.32 -2.83
C GLU A 84 -20.90 -9.09 -1.52
N GLN A 85 -21.89 -9.20 -0.62
CA GLN A 85 -21.76 -9.87 0.67
C GLN A 85 -22.02 -11.39 0.61
N ARG A 86 -22.46 -11.94 -0.53
CA ARG A 86 -22.61 -13.38 -0.67
C ARG A 86 -21.24 -14.07 -0.65
N PRO A 87 -21.05 -15.09 0.20
CA PRO A 87 -19.80 -15.84 0.20
C PRO A 87 -19.56 -16.38 -1.23
N ALA A 88 -18.32 -16.21 -1.71
CA ALA A 88 -17.91 -16.73 -3.01
C ALA A 88 -18.19 -18.24 -3.03
N VAL A 89 -19.22 -18.64 -3.77
CA VAL A 89 -19.58 -20.04 -3.92
C VAL A 89 -18.59 -20.66 -4.88
N ARG A 90 -17.73 -21.53 -4.33
CA ARG A 90 -16.97 -22.58 -5.00
C ARG A 90 -16.53 -22.27 -6.43
N ALA A 91 -15.26 -22.00 -6.60
CA ALA A 91 -14.53 -22.54 -7.73
C ALA A 91 -13.04 -22.20 -7.62
N GLU A 92 -12.26 -23.01 -6.94
CA GLU A 92 -10.81 -23.02 -7.15
C GLU A 92 -10.51 -23.19 -8.65
N GLY A 93 -11.25 -24.05 -9.37
CA GLY A 93 -11.17 -24.15 -10.82
C GLY A 93 -11.64 -22.91 -11.59
N GLY A 94 -12.57 -22.13 -11.04
CA GLY A 94 -13.03 -20.87 -11.65
C GLY A 94 -12.01 -19.76 -11.58
N ALA A 95 -11.30 -19.60 -10.45
CA ALA A 95 -10.27 -18.58 -10.29
C ALA A 95 -9.07 -18.84 -11.23
N SER A 96 -8.62 -20.09 -11.31
CA SER A 96 -7.57 -20.48 -12.26
C SER A 96 -7.96 -20.15 -13.71
N ALA A 97 -9.21 -20.40 -14.12
CA ALA A 97 -9.67 -20.05 -15.47
C ALA A 97 -9.69 -18.55 -15.74
N VAL A 98 -10.06 -17.72 -14.75
CA VAL A 98 -10.00 -16.25 -14.89
C VAL A 98 -8.54 -15.80 -15.03
N LEU A 99 -7.65 -16.29 -14.15
CA LEU A 99 -6.23 -15.92 -14.16
C LEU A 99 -5.51 -16.42 -15.42
N SER A 100 -5.85 -17.61 -15.94
CA SER A 100 -5.28 -18.11 -17.21
C SER A 100 -5.71 -17.24 -18.41
N ARG A 101 -6.96 -16.77 -18.45
CA ARG A 101 -7.39 -15.82 -19.49
C ARG A 101 -6.67 -14.47 -19.36
N ALA A 102 -6.50 -13.98 -18.13
CA ALA A 102 -5.74 -12.75 -17.88
C ALA A 102 -4.25 -12.91 -18.29
N ALA A 103 -3.65 -14.08 -18.04
CA ALA A 103 -2.30 -14.39 -18.48
C ALA A 103 -2.16 -14.38 -20.00
N LEU A 104 -3.09 -15.01 -20.72
CA LEU A 104 -3.10 -15.00 -22.18
C LEU A 104 -3.30 -13.58 -22.75
N ALA A 105 -4.19 -12.81 -22.17
CA ALA A 105 -4.41 -11.42 -22.55
C ALA A 105 -3.15 -10.58 -22.31
N ALA A 106 -2.50 -10.74 -21.17
CA ALA A 106 -1.27 -10.03 -20.83
C ALA A 106 -0.11 -10.41 -21.77
N ALA A 107 0.06 -11.69 -22.09
CA ALA A 107 1.10 -12.15 -23.02
C ALA A 107 0.96 -11.56 -24.43
N SER A 108 -0.23 -11.12 -24.82
CA SER A 108 -0.52 -10.50 -26.11
C SER A 108 -0.57 -8.96 -26.06
N ALA A 109 -0.46 -8.38 -24.86
CA ALA A 109 -0.52 -6.93 -24.69
C ALA A 109 0.82 -6.26 -25.06
N PRO A 110 0.80 -4.97 -25.46
CA PRO A 110 2.06 -4.24 -25.61
C PRO A 110 2.80 -4.17 -24.28
N GLY A 111 4.07 -4.50 -24.30
CA GLY A 111 4.94 -4.42 -23.14
C GLY A 111 5.53 -3.01 -22.94
N PRO A 112 6.17 -2.80 -21.79
CA PRO A 112 6.96 -1.61 -21.57
C PRO A 112 8.16 -1.61 -22.52
N ASN A 113 8.37 -0.49 -23.21
CA ASN A 113 9.56 -0.23 -23.99
C ASN A 113 10.38 0.91 -23.38
N ALA A 114 10.32 1.03 -22.06
CA ALA A 114 11.05 2.05 -21.32
C ALA A 114 12.55 1.77 -21.38
N ARG A 115 13.33 2.76 -21.84
CA ARG A 115 14.79 2.73 -21.83
C ARG A 115 15.31 3.01 -20.41
N PRO A 116 16.54 2.60 -20.06
CA PRO A 116 17.10 2.83 -18.73
C PRO A 116 17.06 4.30 -18.29
N GLU A 117 17.22 5.22 -19.23
CA GLU A 117 17.18 6.67 -18.99
C GLU A 117 15.76 7.28 -18.95
N GLU A 118 14.71 6.49 -19.10
CA GLU A 118 13.32 6.92 -19.08
C GLU A 118 12.66 6.64 -17.71
N PHE A 119 11.40 7.00 -17.63
CA PHE A 119 10.56 6.73 -16.48
C PHE A 119 9.35 5.91 -16.90
N VAL A 120 8.97 4.96 -16.05
CA VAL A 120 7.69 4.28 -16.14
C VAL A 120 6.65 5.12 -15.40
N TYR A 121 5.66 5.58 -16.14
CA TYR A 121 4.49 6.30 -15.65
C TYR A 121 3.36 5.33 -15.37
N VAL A 122 2.76 5.46 -14.20
CA VAL A 122 1.52 4.76 -13.84
C VAL A 122 0.52 5.77 -13.30
N GLU A 123 -0.68 5.78 -13.88
CA GLU A 123 -1.80 6.59 -13.43
C GLU A 123 -2.88 5.68 -12.85
N SER A 124 -3.39 6.04 -11.69
CA SER A 124 -4.45 5.32 -11.01
C SER A 124 -5.41 6.25 -10.28
N LEU A 125 -6.61 5.76 -10.01
CA LEU A 125 -7.46 6.26 -8.94
C LEU A 125 -7.24 5.39 -7.72
N VAL A 126 -7.14 6.01 -6.55
CA VAL A 126 -6.90 5.30 -5.31
C VAL A 126 -7.80 5.83 -4.20
N SER A 127 -8.14 4.96 -3.26
CA SER A 127 -8.73 5.31 -1.97
C SER A 127 -8.15 4.39 -0.91
N ARG A 128 -7.92 4.92 0.28
CA ARG A 128 -7.37 4.18 1.42
C ARG A 128 -8.11 4.52 2.69
N ALA A 129 -8.18 3.56 3.59
CA ALA A 129 -8.71 3.79 4.93
C ALA A 129 -7.55 4.06 5.90
N GLY A 130 -7.54 5.23 6.50
CA GLY A 130 -6.62 5.60 7.57
C GLY A 130 -7.18 5.20 8.94
N LEU A 131 -6.34 4.66 9.83
CA LEU A 131 -6.70 4.43 11.22
C LEU A 131 -6.36 5.68 12.02
N PRO A 132 -7.32 6.28 12.78
CA PRO A 132 -7.03 7.40 13.66
C PRO A 132 -5.97 7.03 14.71
N ALA A 133 -5.06 7.95 15.01
CA ALA A 133 -3.98 7.74 16.00
C ALA A 133 -4.49 7.35 17.40
N GLY A 134 -5.74 7.69 17.72
CA GLY A 134 -6.42 7.34 18.98
C GLY A 134 -7.18 6.02 18.95
N GLY A 135 -7.09 5.25 17.85
CA GLY A 135 -7.93 4.08 17.62
C GLY A 135 -9.35 4.45 17.16
N GLY A 136 -10.17 3.45 16.85
CA GLY A 136 -11.55 3.62 16.40
C GLY A 136 -11.74 3.21 14.95
N ALA A 137 -12.92 3.54 14.39
CA ALA A 137 -13.26 3.19 13.02
C ALA A 137 -12.32 3.86 12.01
N ALA A 138 -11.98 3.14 10.96
CA ALA A 138 -11.20 3.67 9.86
C ALA A 138 -11.92 4.80 9.15
N VAL A 139 -11.18 5.83 8.78
CA VAL A 139 -11.65 6.94 7.94
C VAL A 139 -11.23 6.64 6.52
N VAL A 140 -12.20 6.42 5.64
CA VAL A 140 -11.95 6.15 4.21
C VAL A 140 -11.75 7.48 3.49
N GLU A 141 -10.61 7.64 2.84
CA GLU A 141 -10.31 8.81 2.02
C GLU A 141 -11.18 8.78 0.75
N PRO A 142 -11.60 9.95 0.23
CA PRO A 142 -12.24 10.01 -1.08
C PRO A 142 -11.35 9.42 -2.17
N VAL A 143 -11.97 8.82 -3.18
CA VAL A 143 -11.24 8.38 -4.38
C VAL A 143 -10.61 9.60 -5.04
N HIS A 144 -9.30 9.53 -5.28
CA HIS A 144 -8.52 10.61 -5.87
C HIS A 144 -7.49 10.08 -6.88
N ARG A 145 -6.98 10.97 -7.72
CA ARG A 145 -5.99 10.65 -8.76
C ARG A 145 -4.60 10.54 -8.15
N ARG A 146 -3.89 9.48 -8.54
CA ARG A 146 -2.50 9.24 -8.18
C ARG A 146 -1.68 8.99 -9.45
N GLN A 147 -0.55 9.64 -9.56
CA GLN A 147 0.38 9.54 -10.68
C GLN A 147 1.78 9.28 -10.15
N VAL A 148 2.45 8.28 -10.70
CA VAL A 148 3.78 7.85 -10.27
C VAL A 148 4.70 7.80 -11.46
N TRP A 149 5.91 8.31 -11.31
CA TRP A 149 7.00 8.17 -12.26
C TRP A 149 8.15 7.47 -11.57
N LEU A 150 8.43 6.23 -11.96
CA LEU A 150 9.54 5.45 -11.45
C LEU A 150 10.68 5.46 -12.45
N SER A 151 11.92 5.73 -11.99
CA SER A 151 13.11 5.57 -12.84
C SER A 151 13.16 4.14 -13.39
N ALA A 152 13.34 3.99 -14.69
CA ALA A 152 13.33 2.67 -15.30
C ALA A 152 14.46 1.78 -14.76
N ASP A 153 15.65 2.35 -14.55
CA ASP A 153 16.81 1.66 -13.96
C ASP A 153 16.95 1.83 -12.44
N GLY A 154 16.10 2.66 -11.81
CA GLY A 154 16.15 2.98 -10.37
C GLY A 154 17.26 3.97 -9.97
N SER A 155 18.03 4.51 -10.92
CA SER A 155 19.18 5.39 -10.64
C SER A 155 18.83 6.84 -10.33
N ARG A 156 17.62 7.26 -10.68
CA ARG A 156 17.16 8.65 -10.56
C ARG A 156 15.95 8.77 -9.63
N PRO A 157 15.79 9.92 -8.98
CA PRO A 157 14.58 10.18 -8.20
C PRO A 157 13.33 10.05 -9.05
N GLY A 158 12.36 9.30 -8.55
CA GLY A 158 11.01 9.26 -9.10
C GLY A 158 10.18 10.42 -8.59
N LEU A 159 8.89 10.43 -8.96
CA LEU A 159 7.92 11.43 -8.54
C LEU A 159 6.59 10.75 -8.21
N LEU A 160 6.00 11.14 -7.10
CA LEU A 160 4.62 10.86 -6.75
C LEU A 160 3.83 12.16 -6.76
N ARG A 161 2.71 12.15 -7.47
CA ARG A 161 1.70 13.21 -7.44
C ARG A 161 0.36 12.62 -7.06
N GLU A 162 -0.22 13.16 -6.00
CA GLU A 162 -1.58 12.81 -5.57
C GLU A 162 -2.45 14.08 -5.56
N GLU A 163 -3.69 13.94 -6.01
CA GLU A 163 -4.63 15.05 -6.03
C GLU A 163 -4.87 15.56 -4.61
N GLY A 164 -4.74 16.88 -4.42
CA GLY A 164 -4.89 17.52 -3.11
C GLY A 164 -3.64 17.52 -2.23
N ALA A 165 -2.52 16.92 -2.70
CA ALA A 165 -1.24 16.90 -1.99
C ALA A 165 -0.13 17.56 -2.80
N ALA A 166 0.95 17.95 -2.13
CA ALA A 166 2.15 18.43 -2.81
C ALA A 166 2.91 17.27 -3.46
N ASP A 167 3.54 17.53 -4.62
CA ASP A 167 4.40 16.56 -5.28
C ASP A 167 5.50 16.05 -4.34
N SER A 168 5.70 14.74 -4.28
CA SER A 168 6.70 14.08 -3.45
C SER A 168 7.76 13.41 -4.31
N ALA A 169 9.03 13.72 -4.07
CA ALA A 169 10.13 13.03 -4.72
C ALA A 169 10.28 11.61 -4.16
N LEU A 170 10.28 10.62 -5.03
CA LEU A 170 10.65 9.25 -4.71
C LEU A 170 12.16 9.13 -4.91
N SER A 171 12.92 9.34 -3.86
CA SER A 171 14.38 9.34 -3.93
C SER A 171 14.94 7.99 -3.50
N PRO A 172 15.82 7.39 -4.30
CA PRO A 172 16.52 6.18 -3.91
C PRO A 172 17.53 6.41 -2.77
N ARG A 173 17.84 7.70 -2.43
CA ARG A 173 18.83 8.05 -1.41
C ARG A 173 18.21 8.92 -0.33
N LEU A 174 18.28 8.45 0.91
CA LEU A 174 17.82 9.22 2.07
C LEU A 174 19.01 9.91 2.73
N PRO A 175 18.98 11.23 2.98
CA PRO A 175 20.02 11.91 3.72
C PRO A 175 19.99 11.43 5.19
N VAL A 176 21.16 11.03 5.68
CA VAL A 176 21.39 10.65 7.08
C VAL A 176 22.40 11.59 7.68
N TYR A 177 22.11 12.10 8.86
CA TYR A 177 23.03 12.96 9.63
C TYR A 177 23.65 12.14 10.75
N GLU A 178 24.93 11.83 10.60
CA GLU A 178 25.71 11.09 11.58
C GLU A 178 26.42 12.05 12.54
N LEU A 179 26.34 11.77 13.84
CA LEU A 179 27.06 12.45 14.89
C LEU A 179 28.16 11.51 15.40
N ASP A 180 29.40 11.75 15.04
CA ASP A 180 30.53 10.92 15.47
C ASP A 180 30.71 10.96 17.01
N ARG A 181 30.31 12.06 17.66
CA ARG A 181 30.33 12.25 19.12
C ARG A 181 29.42 13.42 19.54
N PRO A 182 28.98 13.48 20.79
CA PRO A 182 28.23 14.62 21.30
C PRO A 182 28.96 15.94 21.05
N GLY A 183 28.27 16.92 20.43
CA GLY A 183 28.83 18.21 20.09
C GLY A 183 29.66 18.29 18.80
N ALA A 184 29.82 17.19 18.07
CA ALA A 184 30.41 17.23 16.73
C ALA A 184 29.42 17.83 15.73
N ALA A 185 29.94 18.49 14.68
CA ALA A 185 29.11 18.89 13.55
C ALA A 185 28.53 17.63 12.86
N PRO A 186 27.23 17.62 12.53
CA PRO A 186 26.63 16.50 11.83
C PRO A 186 27.28 16.31 10.45
N ARG A 187 27.71 15.10 10.18
CA ARG A 187 28.17 14.70 8.85
C ARG A 187 26.99 14.20 8.04
N ARG A 188 26.69 14.88 6.94
CA ARG A 188 25.65 14.44 6.02
C ARG A 188 26.19 13.29 5.17
N THR A 189 25.60 12.14 5.30
CA THR A 189 25.79 10.97 4.44
C THR A 189 24.48 10.62 3.75
N PHE A 190 24.49 9.59 2.94
CA PHE A 190 23.27 9.07 2.31
C PHE A 190 23.15 7.59 2.62
N LEU A 191 21.94 7.19 3.04
CA LEU A 191 21.59 5.79 3.06
C LEU A 191 21.40 5.37 1.60
N GLU A 192 22.22 4.44 1.15
CA GLU A 192 22.04 3.85 -0.17
C GLU A 192 20.73 3.03 -0.17
N PRO A 193 19.99 3.02 -1.28
CA PRO A 193 18.78 2.22 -1.41
C PRO A 193 19.13 0.74 -1.18
N GLY A 194 18.20 0.02 -0.57
CA GLY A 194 18.28 -1.43 -0.48
C GLY A 194 18.27 -2.09 -1.86
N GLU A 195 18.61 -3.36 -1.90
CA GLU A 195 18.43 -4.14 -3.13
C GLU A 195 16.95 -4.14 -3.53
N PRO A 196 16.63 -3.93 -4.81
CA PRO A 196 15.25 -3.97 -5.29
C PRO A 196 14.58 -5.31 -4.95
N SER A 197 13.30 -5.23 -4.60
CA SER A 197 12.53 -6.39 -4.17
C SER A 197 11.08 -6.31 -4.67
N VAL A 198 10.30 -7.36 -4.43
CA VAL A 198 8.85 -7.37 -4.77
C VAL A 198 8.04 -6.33 -3.98
N THR A 199 8.57 -5.82 -2.87
CA THR A 199 7.93 -4.79 -2.03
C THR A 199 8.50 -3.39 -2.27
N ASP A 200 9.64 -3.28 -2.92
CA ASP A 200 10.28 -2.03 -3.34
C ASP A 200 10.92 -2.22 -4.74
N PRO A 201 10.09 -2.39 -5.79
CA PRO A 201 10.56 -2.74 -7.11
C PRO A 201 11.05 -1.54 -7.90
N THR A 202 12.16 -1.73 -8.64
CA THR A 202 12.46 -0.90 -9.82
C THR A 202 11.87 -1.56 -11.08
N HIS A 203 11.71 -0.80 -12.15
CA HIS A 203 11.27 -1.39 -13.43
C HIS A 203 12.26 -2.46 -13.93
N ALA A 204 13.57 -2.22 -13.82
CA ALA A 204 14.59 -3.19 -14.18
C ALA A 204 14.48 -4.50 -13.36
N PHE A 205 14.20 -4.40 -12.06
CA PHE A 205 13.95 -5.57 -11.22
C PHE A 205 12.72 -6.35 -11.70
N VAL A 206 11.61 -5.64 -11.97
CA VAL A 206 10.36 -6.27 -12.46
C VAL A 206 10.56 -6.94 -13.81
N ALA A 207 11.31 -6.30 -14.70
CA ALA A 207 11.63 -6.88 -16.01
C ALA A 207 12.53 -8.13 -15.94
N GLY A 208 13.31 -8.25 -14.86
CA GLY A 208 14.17 -9.43 -14.60
C GLY A 208 13.50 -10.53 -13.77
N LEU A 209 12.22 -10.42 -13.42
CA LEU A 209 11.51 -11.46 -12.66
C LEU A 209 11.41 -12.77 -13.45
N PRO A 210 11.42 -13.93 -12.77
CA PRO A 210 11.22 -15.22 -13.43
C PRO A 210 9.89 -15.28 -14.20
N THR A 211 9.94 -15.84 -15.42
CA THR A 211 8.74 -16.12 -16.22
C THR A 211 8.18 -17.51 -15.98
N ASP A 212 8.88 -18.36 -15.24
CA ASP A 212 8.34 -19.60 -14.70
C ASP A 212 7.46 -19.30 -13.46
N PRO A 213 6.17 -19.60 -13.49
CA PRO A 213 5.24 -19.22 -12.43
C PRO A 213 5.55 -19.82 -11.06
N GLU A 214 6.17 -21.00 -11.02
CA GLU A 214 6.52 -21.65 -9.76
C GLU A 214 7.77 -21.01 -9.15
N ALA A 215 8.79 -20.72 -9.96
CA ALA A 215 9.97 -19.99 -9.54
C ALA A 215 9.61 -18.58 -9.06
N LEU A 216 8.72 -17.90 -9.78
CA LEU A 216 8.23 -16.58 -9.42
C LEU A 216 7.47 -16.60 -8.08
N LEU A 217 6.57 -17.56 -7.86
CA LEU A 217 5.84 -17.68 -6.61
C LEU A 217 6.78 -17.99 -5.42
N ARG A 218 7.80 -18.83 -5.63
CA ARG A 218 8.83 -19.09 -4.60
C ARG A 218 9.57 -17.79 -4.24
N LEU A 219 10.00 -17.00 -5.23
CA LEU A 219 10.68 -15.73 -5.00
C LEU A 219 9.79 -14.75 -4.23
N VAL A 220 8.52 -14.59 -4.63
CA VAL A 220 7.56 -13.71 -3.95
C VAL A 220 7.37 -14.14 -2.49
N ARG A 221 7.16 -15.44 -2.23
CA ARG A 221 7.02 -15.97 -0.86
C ARG A 221 8.27 -15.75 -0.01
N GLU A 222 9.46 -15.96 -0.58
CA GLU A 222 10.72 -15.73 0.11
C GLU A 222 10.90 -14.25 0.48
N GLN A 223 10.67 -13.34 -0.45
CA GLN A 223 10.84 -11.91 -0.21
C GLN A 223 9.74 -11.30 0.70
N THR A 224 8.59 -11.96 0.83
CA THR A 224 7.51 -11.52 1.73
C THR A 224 7.46 -12.30 3.05
N ARG A 225 8.40 -13.19 3.34
CA ARG A 225 8.35 -14.09 4.50
C ARG A 225 8.39 -13.39 5.86
N THR A 226 9.02 -12.23 5.95
CA THR A 226 9.19 -11.49 7.21
C THR A 226 7.96 -10.72 7.67
N GLY A 227 6.91 -10.63 6.85
CA GLY A 227 5.64 -9.99 7.20
C GLY A 227 4.81 -10.81 8.19
N GLY A 228 3.95 -10.15 8.96
CA GLY A 228 2.95 -10.82 9.81
C GLY A 228 1.80 -11.45 9.01
N GLY A 229 0.97 -12.26 9.68
CA GLY A 229 -0.25 -12.82 9.10
C GLY A 229 -0.03 -14.03 8.18
N ASP A 230 -1.00 -14.27 7.30
CA ASP A 230 -1.03 -15.42 6.39
C ASP A 230 -0.03 -15.26 5.23
N ALA A 231 0.84 -16.26 5.03
CA ALA A 231 1.92 -16.22 4.04
C ALA A 231 1.39 -16.16 2.60
N ASP A 232 0.32 -16.90 2.31
CA ASP A 232 -0.29 -16.93 0.98
C ASP A 232 -1.03 -15.62 0.68
N GLN A 233 -1.61 -14.98 1.70
CA GLN A 233 -2.19 -13.64 1.56
C GLN A 233 -1.11 -12.61 1.24
N ARG A 234 0.05 -12.65 1.92
CA ARG A 234 1.15 -11.74 1.62
C ARG A 234 1.64 -11.91 0.18
N ALA A 235 1.79 -13.15 -0.28
CA ALA A 235 2.19 -13.41 -1.66
C ALA A 235 1.13 -12.91 -2.67
N PHE A 236 -0.15 -13.15 -2.39
CA PHE A 236 -1.25 -12.65 -3.23
C PHE A 236 -1.24 -11.12 -3.29
N SER A 237 -1.19 -10.43 -2.15
CA SER A 237 -1.14 -8.97 -2.10
C SER A 237 0.10 -8.39 -2.79
N ALA A 238 1.28 -8.99 -2.61
CA ALA A 238 2.51 -8.52 -3.27
C ALA A 238 2.42 -8.62 -4.80
N ILE A 239 1.86 -9.71 -5.33
CA ILE A 239 1.59 -9.84 -6.77
C ILE A 239 0.60 -8.77 -7.23
N GLY A 240 -0.48 -8.51 -6.49
CA GLY A 240 -1.45 -7.45 -6.79
C GLY A 240 -0.82 -6.08 -6.86
N THR A 241 0.05 -5.75 -5.90
CA THR A 241 0.81 -4.50 -5.88
C THR A 241 1.72 -4.38 -7.11
N LEU A 242 2.46 -5.43 -7.48
CA LEU A 242 3.27 -5.42 -8.70
C LEU A 242 2.42 -5.15 -9.96
N LEU A 243 1.24 -5.77 -10.05
CA LEU A 243 0.32 -5.58 -11.18
C LEU A 243 -0.25 -4.15 -11.22
N ALA A 244 -0.54 -3.55 -10.07
CA ALA A 244 -1.14 -2.22 -9.98
C ALA A 244 -0.12 -1.08 -10.13
N GLU A 245 1.05 -1.22 -9.50
CA GLU A 245 2.01 -0.13 -9.30
C GLU A 245 3.18 -0.14 -10.31
N THR A 246 3.35 -1.22 -11.09
CA THR A 246 4.45 -1.35 -12.05
C THR A 246 3.93 -1.65 -13.46
N TRP A 247 4.83 -1.60 -14.43
CA TRP A 247 4.55 -2.04 -15.79
C TRP A 247 5.52 -3.16 -16.16
N ALA A 248 5.16 -4.38 -15.81
CA ALA A 248 5.96 -5.58 -16.12
C ALA A 248 5.88 -5.94 -17.61
N PRO A 249 6.93 -6.57 -18.16
CA PRO A 249 6.85 -7.19 -19.49
C PRO A 249 5.67 -8.17 -19.61
N PRO A 250 5.11 -8.37 -20.80
CA PRO A 250 3.97 -9.25 -21.04
C PRO A 250 4.14 -10.66 -20.46
N GLU A 251 5.30 -11.28 -20.67
CA GLU A 251 5.65 -12.60 -20.18
C GLU A 251 5.75 -12.67 -18.65
N VAL A 252 6.26 -11.62 -18.01
CA VAL A 252 6.30 -11.51 -16.55
C VAL A 252 4.90 -11.28 -15.99
N THR A 253 4.09 -10.42 -16.63
CA THR A 253 2.70 -10.18 -16.24
C THR A 253 1.88 -11.48 -16.33
N ALA A 254 2.05 -12.25 -17.39
CA ALA A 254 1.40 -13.57 -17.54
C ALA A 254 1.84 -14.53 -16.42
N ALA A 255 3.15 -14.59 -16.13
CA ALA A 255 3.69 -15.42 -15.05
C ALA A 255 3.17 -15.01 -13.66
N LEU A 256 2.96 -13.71 -13.40
CA LEU A 256 2.34 -13.21 -12.16
C LEU A 256 0.92 -13.74 -11.98
N PHE A 257 0.09 -13.73 -13.03
CA PHE A 257 -1.27 -14.31 -12.97
C PHE A 257 -1.24 -15.83 -12.78
N GLU A 258 -0.37 -16.53 -13.49
CA GLU A 258 -0.24 -17.97 -13.32
C GLU A 258 0.36 -18.38 -11.97
N ALA A 259 1.25 -17.59 -11.40
CA ALA A 259 1.77 -17.76 -10.04
C ALA A 259 0.66 -17.60 -9.00
N ALA A 260 -0.21 -16.58 -9.17
CA ALA A 260 -1.35 -16.36 -8.30
C ALA A 260 -2.38 -17.50 -8.37
N ALA A 261 -2.57 -18.12 -9.53
CA ALA A 261 -3.44 -19.29 -9.70
C ALA A 261 -3.00 -20.51 -8.87
N ARG A 262 -1.73 -20.54 -8.43
CA ARG A 262 -1.16 -21.61 -7.58
C ARG A 262 -1.27 -21.32 -6.08
N ILE A 263 -1.80 -20.12 -5.71
CA ILE A 263 -1.98 -19.76 -4.31
C ILE A 263 -3.28 -20.39 -3.78
N PRO A 264 -3.23 -21.18 -2.69
CA PRO A 264 -4.42 -21.76 -2.11
C PRO A 264 -5.45 -20.73 -1.64
N GLY A 265 -6.73 -21.05 -1.78
CA GLY A 265 -7.83 -20.20 -1.29
C GLY A 265 -8.16 -19.01 -2.20
N VAL A 266 -7.59 -18.93 -3.40
CA VAL A 266 -8.00 -17.95 -4.41
C VAL A 266 -9.30 -18.41 -5.08
N ALA A 267 -10.33 -17.55 -5.04
CA ALA A 267 -11.69 -17.85 -5.48
C ALA A 267 -12.25 -16.76 -6.39
N VAL A 268 -13.27 -17.09 -7.20
CA VAL A 268 -13.95 -16.10 -8.06
C VAL A 268 -14.98 -15.32 -7.29
N VAL A 269 -15.01 -14.01 -7.51
CA VAL A 269 -16.12 -13.11 -7.19
C VAL A 269 -16.79 -12.72 -8.50
N PRO A 270 -18.06 -13.14 -8.74
CA PRO A 270 -18.70 -12.99 -10.05
C PRO A 270 -18.88 -11.55 -10.51
N SER A 271 -18.97 -10.59 -9.57
CA SER A 271 -19.07 -9.16 -9.86
C SER A 271 -18.35 -8.36 -8.79
N ALA A 272 -17.50 -7.46 -9.23
CA ALA A 272 -16.79 -6.48 -8.40
C ALA A 272 -16.56 -5.22 -9.21
N ARG A 273 -16.26 -4.11 -8.53
CA ARG A 273 -15.92 -2.83 -9.15
C ARG A 273 -14.56 -2.35 -8.65
N ASP A 274 -13.83 -1.68 -9.53
CA ASP A 274 -12.61 -0.96 -9.15
C ASP A 274 -12.91 0.46 -8.67
N ALA A 275 -11.87 1.22 -8.30
CA ALA A 275 -12.00 2.60 -7.82
C ALA A 275 -12.56 3.59 -8.88
N ALA A 276 -12.54 3.24 -10.17
CA ALA A 276 -13.17 4.01 -11.25
C ALA A 276 -14.64 3.64 -11.46
N GLY A 277 -15.19 2.70 -10.68
CA GLY A 277 -16.55 2.20 -10.82
C GLY A 277 -16.73 1.22 -12.00
N ARG A 278 -15.64 0.78 -12.67
CA ARG A 278 -15.72 -0.17 -13.79
C ARG A 278 -16.06 -1.56 -13.23
N GLU A 279 -17.10 -2.14 -13.78
CA GLU A 279 -17.58 -3.47 -13.35
C GLU A 279 -16.82 -4.58 -14.07
N GLY A 280 -16.47 -5.63 -13.32
CA GLY A 280 -15.73 -6.77 -13.85
C GLY A 280 -16.02 -8.08 -13.12
N VAL A 281 -15.27 -9.11 -13.45
CA VAL A 281 -15.12 -10.32 -12.67
C VAL A 281 -13.88 -10.15 -11.79
N ALA A 282 -13.91 -10.69 -10.56
CA ALA A 282 -12.71 -10.65 -9.73
C ALA A 282 -12.25 -12.04 -9.31
N VAL A 283 -10.96 -12.15 -9.03
CA VAL A 283 -10.41 -13.21 -8.20
C VAL A 283 -10.06 -12.63 -6.84
N ALA A 284 -10.27 -13.39 -5.79
CA ALA A 284 -10.11 -12.88 -4.44
C ALA A 284 -9.51 -13.93 -3.51
N ARG A 285 -8.77 -13.44 -2.51
CA ARG A 285 -8.34 -14.24 -1.38
C ARG A 285 -8.78 -13.59 -0.08
N THR A 286 -9.23 -14.41 0.87
CA THR A 286 -9.70 -13.95 2.18
C THR A 286 -8.80 -14.48 3.27
N ALA A 287 -8.28 -13.59 4.11
CA ALA A 287 -7.51 -13.93 5.30
C ALA A 287 -7.65 -12.82 6.35
N GLY A 288 -7.56 -13.15 7.64
CA GLY A 288 -7.57 -12.16 8.72
C GLY A 288 -8.82 -11.28 8.83
N GLY A 289 -9.96 -11.70 8.27
CA GLY A 289 -11.17 -10.87 8.25
C GLY A 289 -11.27 -9.89 7.08
N GLU A 290 -10.28 -9.91 6.18
CA GLU A 290 -10.20 -9.07 4.99
C GLU A 290 -10.25 -9.91 3.71
N ARG A 291 -10.80 -9.36 2.66
CA ARG A 291 -10.82 -9.95 1.33
C ARG A 291 -10.20 -9.01 0.32
N THR A 292 -9.05 -9.39 -0.22
CA THR A 292 -8.39 -8.72 -1.34
C THR A 292 -8.91 -9.28 -2.65
N GLN A 293 -9.29 -8.40 -3.57
CA GLN A 293 -9.94 -8.73 -4.85
C GLN A 293 -9.17 -8.05 -5.98
N TRP A 294 -8.85 -8.79 -7.03
CA TRP A 294 -8.34 -8.25 -8.29
C TRP A 294 -9.45 -8.24 -9.31
N VAL A 295 -9.78 -7.08 -9.83
CA VAL A 295 -10.87 -6.87 -10.77
C VAL A 295 -10.33 -6.94 -12.19
N PHE A 296 -11.01 -7.70 -13.03
CA PHE A 296 -10.69 -7.90 -14.45
C PHE A 296 -11.87 -7.51 -15.32
N ASP A 297 -11.58 -6.89 -16.45
CA ASP A 297 -12.58 -6.63 -17.49
C ASP A 297 -13.14 -7.95 -18.05
N ARG A 298 -14.47 -8.04 -18.19
CA ARG A 298 -15.12 -9.28 -18.60
C ARG A 298 -14.85 -9.64 -20.05
N SER A 299 -14.64 -8.66 -20.91
CA SER A 299 -14.49 -8.83 -22.35
C SER A 299 -13.03 -9.05 -22.75
N THR A 300 -12.13 -8.27 -22.16
CA THR A 300 -10.70 -8.27 -22.51
C THR A 300 -9.84 -9.09 -21.57
N SER A 301 -10.34 -9.42 -20.38
CA SER A 301 -9.60 -10.03 -19.27
C SER A 301 -8.43 -9.17 -18.77
N ALA A 302 -8.41 -7.87 -19.12
CA ALA A 302 -7.42 -6.93 -18.62
C ALA A 302 -7.59 -6.68 -17.12
N PHE A 303 -6.48 -6.57 -16.40
CA PHE A 303 -6.47 -6.17 -15.00
C PHE A 303 -6.89 -4.69 -14.88
N LEU A 304 -7.93 -4.43 -14.11
CA LEU A 304 -8.47 -3.10 -13.89
C LEU A 304 -7.95 -2.46 -12.60
N GLY A 305 -7.78 -3.24 -11.55
CA GLY A 305 -7.35 -2.76 -10.25
C GLY A 305 -7.54 -3.76 -9.13
N GLU A 306 -7.27 -3.30 -7.92
CA GLU A 306 -7.35 -4.10 -6.70
C GLU A 306 -8.27 -3.42 -5.68
N ARG A 307 -8.93 -4.23 -4.84
CA ARG A 307 -9.77 -3.74 -3.75
C ARG A 307 -9.66 -4.66 -2.54
N THR A 308 -9.54 -4.09 -1.34
CA THR A 308 -9.58 -4.82 -0.08
C THR A 308 -10.77 -4.37 0.74
N VAL A 309 -11.57 -5.33 1.22
CA VAL A 309 -12.78 -5.08 2.01
C VAL A 309 -12.82 -5.95 3.26
N LEU A 310 -13.40 -5.43 4.34
CA LEU A 310 -13.73 -6.22 5.52
C LEU A 310 -14.85 -7.22 5.19
N VAL A 311 -14.64 -8.50 5.52
CA VAL A 311 -15.68 -9.54 5.37
C VAL A 311 -16.45 -9.80 6.65
N ALA A 312 -15.97 -9.28 7.78
CA ALA A 312 -16.61 -9.31 9.08
C ALA A 312 -16.47 -7.95 9.77
N ALA A 313 -17.38 -7.60 10.65
CA ALA A 313 -17.26 -6.40 11.45
C ALA A 313 -16.07 -6.51 12.42
N SER A 314 -15.32 -5.43 12.57
CA SER A 314 -14.17 -5.29 13.47
C SER A 314 -14.14 -3.88 14.09
N GLU A 315 -13.14 -3.59 14.89
CA GLU A 315 -12.90 -2.21 15.40
C GLU A 315 -12.63 -1.22 14.26
N THR A 316 -12.15 -1.70 13.14
CA THR A 316 -11.87 -0.90 11.91
C THR A 316 -13.16 -0.44 11.22
N GLY A 317 -14.25 -1.25 11.30
CA GLY A 317 -15.52 -0.90 10.68
C GLY A 317 -16.46 -2.10 10.50
N PRO A 318 -17.67 -1.87 9.97
CA PRO A 318 -18.60 -2.93 9.62
C PRO A 318 -18.11 -3.79 8.46
N ALA A 319 -18.69 -5.00 8.30
CA ALA A 319 -18.47 -5.81 7.11
C ALA A 319 -18.83 -5.03 5.83
N GLY A 320 -18.02 -5.14 4.79
CA GLY A 320 -18.15 -4.38 3.55
C GLY A 320 -17.41 -3.05 3.53
N THR A 321 -16.81 -2.61 4.65
CA THR A 321 -15.93 -1.42 4.65
C THR A 321 -14.78 -1.64 3.68
N VAL A 322 -14.60 -0.67 2.76
CA VAL A 322 -13.47 -0.65 1.82
C VAL A 322 -12.26 -0.13 2.57
N LEU A 323 -11.21 -0.94 2.66
CA LEU A 323 -9.94 -0.56 3.30
C LEU A 323 -8.97 0.08 2.30
N SER A 324 -9.00 -0.41 1.07
CA SER A 324 -8.25 0.18 -0.04
C SER A 324 -8.88 -0.21 -1.35
N GLU A 325 -8.78 0.66 -2.34
CA GLU A 325 -9.14 0.33 -3.71
C GLU A 325 -8.27 1.12 -4.69
N THR A 326 -8.01 0.52 -5.82
CA THR A 326 -7.20 1.08 -6.91
C THR A 326 -7.88 0.80 -8.24
N ALA A 327 -7.80 1.75 -9.16
CA ALA A 327 -8.14 1.56 -10.57
C ALA A 327 -6.95 2.01 -11.41
N VAL A 328 -6.33 1.11 -12.13
CA VAL A 328 -5.27 1.45 -13.10
C VAL A 328 -5.90 2.10 -14.32
N LEU A 329 -5.46 3.31 -14.65
CA LEU A 329 -5.97 4.10 -15.77
C LEU A 329 -5.04 4.06 -16.98
N ALA A 330 -3.73 4.26 -16.74
CA ALA A 330 -2.74 4.30 -17.80
C ALA A 330 -1.36 3.83 -17.31
N LYS A 331 -0.59 3.27 -18.22
CA LYS A 331 0.84 2.97 -18.05
C LYS A 331 1.58 3.38 -19.33
N ALA A 332 2.72 4.05 -19.18
CA ALA A 332 3.50 4.55 -20.31
C ALA A 332 4.97 4.70 -19.95
N ALA A 333 5.84 4.72 -20.96
CA ALA A 333 7.21 5.19 -20.84
C ALA A 333 7.26 6.68 -21.18
N VAL A 334 7.95 7.48 -20.36
CA VAL A 334 8.12 8.93 -20.56
C VAL A 334 9.55 9.35 -20.29
N ALA A 335 10.02 10.42 -20.95
CA ALA A 335 11.40 10.82 -20.87
C ALA A 335 11.78 11.45 -19.51
N LYS A 336 10.83 12.04 -18.79
CA LYS A 336 11.10 12.78 -17.54
C LYS A 336 10.04 12.51 -16.48
N ALA A 337 10.44 12.53 -15.20
CA ALA A 337 9.48 12.59 -14.10
C ALA A 337 8.60 13.85 -14.21
N GLY A 338 7.30 13.69 -13.95
CA GLY A 338 6.29 14.75 -14.09
C GLY A 338 5.75 14.96 -15.50
N GLN A 339 6.32 14.32 -16.52
CA GLN A 339 5.81 14.33 -17.89
C GLN A 339 4.61 13.39 -18.01
N LEU A 340 3.53 13.87 -18.62
CA LEU A 340 2.37 13.05 -18.99
C LEU A 340 2.63 12.36 -20.33
N PRO A 341 2.04 11.18 -20.55
CA PRO A 341 2.01 10.56 -21.88
C PRO A 341 1.33 11.46 -22.89
N GLY A 342 1.79 11.42 -24.14
CA GLY A 342 1.19 12.17 -25.26
C GLY A 342 -0.10 11.52 -25.76
#